data_547fb8ef21f652400c450b3074d92073
#
_entry.id   547fb8ef21f652400c450b3074d92073
#
_cell.length_a   1.000
_cell.length_b   1.000
_cell.length_c   1.000
_cell.angle_alpha   90.00
_cell.angle_beta   90.00
_cell.angle_gamma   90.00
#
_symmetry.space_group_name_H-M   'P 1'
#
loop_
_entity.id
_entity.type
_entity.pdbx_description
1 polymer ?
#
loop_
_entity_poly.entity_id
_entity_poly.type
_entity_poly.pdbx_seq_one_letter_code
_entity_poly.pdbx_strand_id
1 'polypeptide(L)'
;MNRSMPKFVVALLGAVLMSWSVGAQELLWNATFDFRFDNREYGDPSRMVAPSGTLFGANMRPEIGLGWGYGHSLMLGTTIPADMGSENFMGNPELIAYYGYEGNTFGATLGLFPRERLKGRYSYAFFSDAYRFYKPTVEGMLVQYAKPSWFVELGCDWNGLRSKTRREMFTILFAGEARKSFSYAGYTATLHHHAASDTAGGVVDNGLASAYVGLDLSSLWRDVELRFQGAWVQAYQNDRKHIGTPVMPNGYELELAIRRRDVGLRNTFYKGDDLMPCWNTPCGEGVVYGEGLYFGEPFYRVGEKGYYNRLELFWEPKMSEGVSLRISSVHHFDGAHWGWQQTVTLSLNIGSEMFAPIR
;
A
#
# COMPACT_ATOMS: atom_id res chain seq x y z
N MET A 1 -26.66 -13.91 23.82
CA MET A 1 -27.38 -12.87 23.04
C MET A 1 -27.38 -13.28 21.58
N ASN A 2 -28.46 -13.90 21.09
CA ASN A 2 -28.59 -14.36 19.70
C ASN A 2 -28.71 -13.14 18.77
N ARG A 3 -27.63 -12.77 18.08
CA ARG A 3 -27.72 -11.84 16.95
C ARG A 3 -28.11 -12.66 15.72
N SER A 4 -29.39 -12.67 15.39
CA SER A 4 -29.86 -13.15 14.10
C SER A 4 -29.17 -12.34 12.98
N MET A 5 -28.58 -13.04 12.02
CA MET A 5 -28.09 -12.40 10.78
C MET A 5 -29.19 -11.50 10.21
N PRO A 6 -28.87 -10.26 9.80
CA PRO A 6 -29.85 -9.37 9.23
C PRO A 6 -30.48 -10.01 8.00
N LYS A 7 -31.83 -10.03 7.96
CA LYS A 7 -32.64 -10.67 6.88
C LYS A 7 -32.20 -10.22 5.48
N PHE A 8 -31.54 -9.08 5.38
CA PHE A 8 -30.97 -8.52 4.15
C PHE A 8 -29.81 -9.35 3.57
N VAL A 9 -28.94 -9.91 4.44
CA VAL A 9 -27.83 -10.77 4.02
C VAL A 9 -28.33 -12.11 3.49
N VAL A 10 -29.37 -12.67 4.13
CA VAL A 10 -30.01 -13.91 3.68
C VAL A 10 -30.76 -13.69 2.36
N ALA A 11 -31.40 -12.54 2.18
CA ALA A 11 -32.11 -12.19 0.94
C ALA A 11 -31.12 -11.93 -0.21
N LEU A 12 -29.96 -11.33 0.05
CA LEU A 12 -28.90 -11.10 -0.95
C LEU A 12 -28.27 -12.42 -1.40
N LEU A 13 -27.96 -13.32 -0.45
CA LEU A 13 -27.49 -14.68 -0.75
C LEU A 13 -28.54 -15.49 -1.51
N GLY A 14 -29.83 -15.37 -1.17
CA GLY A 14 -30.94 -15.99 -1.88
C GLY A 14 -31.13 -15.46 -3.31
N ALA A 15 -30.97 -14.15 -3.54
CA ALA A 15 -31.06 -13.55 -4.86
C ALA A 15 -29.89 -13.96 -5.78
N VAL A 16 -28.68 -14.10 -5.23
CA VAL A 16 -27.49 -14.60 -5.95
C VAL A 16 -27.67 -16.08 -6.34
N LEU A 17 -28.32 -16.89 -5.51
CA LEU A 17 -28.59 -18.31 -5.80
C LEU A 17 -29.73 -18.54 -6.81
N MET A 18 -30.61 -17.56 -7.03
CA MET A 18 -31.76 -17.69 -7.97
C MET A 18 -31.43 -17.23 -9.41
N SER A 19 -30.30 -16.62 -9.67
CA SER A 19 -29.91 -16.15 -11.03
C SER A 19 -29.21 -17.20 -11.89
N TRP A 20 -29.49 -18.45 -11.73
CA TRP A 20 -28.81 -19.61 -12.37
C TRP A 20 -29.10 -19.81 -13.87
N SER A 21 -29.65 -18.87 -14.57
CA SER A 21 -30.05 -19.06 -15.97
C SER A 21 -29.45 -18.10 -17.01
N VAL A 22 -28.45 -17.25 -16.68
CA VAL A 22 -27.90 -16.32 -17.68
C VAL A 22 -26.35 -16.31 -17.66
N GLY A 23 -25.77 -17.01 -18.63
CA GLY A 23 -24.32 -16.97 -18.92
C GLY A 23 -23.47 -17.82 -17.96
N ALA A 24 -22.43 -18.44 -18.44
CA ALA A 24 -21.53 -19.25 -17.61
C ALA A 24 -21.00 -18.41 -16.43
N GLN A 25 -21.47 -18.74 -15.24
CA GLN A 25 -20.97 -18.19 -13.98
C GLN A 25 -19.76 -19.01 -13.56
N GLU A 26 -18.70 -18.36 -13.17
CA GLU A 26 -17.46 -18.97 -12.70
C GLU A 26 -17.33 -18.75 -11.20
N LEU A 27 -17.06 -19.84 -10.45
CA LEU A 27 -16.74 -19.74 -9.03
C LEU A 27 -15.30 -19.24 -8.92
N LEU A 28 -15.13 -18.08 -8.32
CA LEU A 28 -13.84 -17.47 -8.02
C LEU A 28 -13.51 -17.71 -6.57
N TRP A 29 -12.26 -18.01 -6.28
CA TRP A 29 -11.75 -18.03 -4.91
C TRP A 29 -10.28 -17.64 -4.91
N ASN A 30 -9.84 -17.04 -3.82
CA ASN A 30 -8.46 -16.66 -3.56
C ASN A 30 -8.16 -16.84 -2.09
N ALA A 31 -6.98 -17.33 -1.76
CA ALA A 31 -6.48 -17.44 -0.41
C ALA A 31 -5.05 -16.90 -0.37
N THR A 32 -4.87 -15.78 0.30
CA THR A 32 -3.56 -15.18 0.52
C THR A 32 -3.15 -15.38 1.98
N PHE A 33 -1.90 -15.75 2.18
CA PHE A 33 -1.25 -15.77 3.49
C PHE A 33 0.05 -15.00 3.38
N ASP A 34 0.16 -13.90 4.10
CA ASP A 34 1.36 -13.07 4.18
C ASP A 34 1.94 -13.17 5.58
N PHE A 35 3.17 -13.63 5.69
CA PHE A 35 3.94 -13.65 6.92
C PHE A 35 5.03 -12.59 6.84
N ARG A 36 5.25 -11.85 7.93
CA ARG A 36 6.28 -10.85 8.05
C ARG A 36 6.98 -10.92 9.40
N PHE A 37 8.30 -11.10 9.34
CA PHE A 37 9.22 -10.76 10.41
C PHE A 37 9.95 -9.49 10.01
N ASP A 38 10.04 -8.52 10.91
CA ASP A 38 10.67 -7.24 10.67
C ASP A 38 11.31 -6.77 11.99
N ASN A 39 12.61 -6.95 12.11
CA ASN A 39 13.38 -6.53 13.28
C ASN A 39 14.14 -5.24 12.94
N ARG A 40 13.88 -4.18 13.69
CA ARG A 40 14.44 -2.84 13.53
C ARG A 40 15.36 -2.53 14.68
N GLU A 41 16.63 -2.34 14.39
CA GLU A 41 17.67 -1.96 15.34
C GLU A 41 18.27 -0.62 14.93
N TYR A 42 17.94 0.42 15.69
CA TYR A 42 18.45 1.76 15.43
C TYR A 42 19.37 2.18 16.57
N GLY A 43 20.59 2.63 16.23
CA GLY A 43 21.69 2.78 17.17
C GLY A 43 21.45 3.75 18.32
N ASP A 44 20.67 4.80 18.15
CA ASP A 44 20.25 5.72 19.21
C ASP A 44 18.77 6.09 19.02
N PRO A 45 17.86 5.42 19.73
CA PRO A 45 16.42 5.67 19.58
C PRO A 45 15.99 7.11 19.86
N SER A 46 16.77 7.85 20.66
CA SER A 46 16.47 9.26 20.97
C SER A 46 16.78 10.22 19.79
N ARG A 47 17.57 9.77 18.83
CA ARG A 47 18.03 10.56 17.68
C ARG A 47 17.49 10.08 16.35
N MET A 48 16.89 8.87 16.31
CA MET A 48 16.31 8.32 15.11
C MET A 48 14.86 8.78 14.94
N VAL A 49 14.45 8.97 13.70
CA VAL A 49 13.07 9.36 13.35
C VAL A 49 12.05 8.23 13.55
N ALA A 50 12.51 6.99 13.68
CA ALA A 50 11.67 5.82 13.91
C ALA A 50 12.17 5.01 15.11
N PRO A 51 11.28 4.43 15.92
CA PRO A 51 11.67 3.59 17.06
C PRO A 51 12.21 2.23 16.61
N SER A 52 13.12 1.67 17.40
CA SER A 52 13.49 0.26 17.33
C SER A 52 12.29 -0.60 17.75
N GLY A 53 12.16 -1.78 17.17
CA GLY A 53 11.09 -2.70 17.47
C GLY A 53 11.09 -3.91 16.57
N THR A 54 10.39 -4.95 16.99
CA THR A 54 10.22 -6.17 16.21
C THR A 54 8.74 -6.38 15.94
N LEU A 55 8.42 -6.53 14.65
CA LEU A 55 7.13 -6.98 14.19
C LEU A 55 7.26 -8.45 13.79
N PHE A 56 6.35 -9.28 14.27
CA PHE A 56 6.28 -10.68 13.95
C PHE A 56 4.80 -11.04 13.76
N GLY A 57 4.34 -11.04 12.52
CA GLY A 57 2.92 -11.14 12.24
C GLY A 57 2.60 -11.91 10.97
N ALA A 58 1.34 -12.23 10.82
CA ALA A 58 0.77 -12.81 9.62
C ALA A 58 -0.57 -12.15 9.28
N ASN A 59 -0.93 -12.18 8.00
CA ASN A 59 -2.22 -11.80 7.48
C ASN A 59 -2.78 -12.95 6.64
N MET A 60 -4.01 -13.36 6.91
CA MET A 60 -4.74 -14.34 6.10
C MET A 60 -5.90 -13.64 5.42
N ARG A 61 -6.05 -13.85 4.11
CA ARG A 61 -7.14 -13.25 3.31
C ARG A 61 -7.81 -14.31 2.43
N PRO A 62 -8.73 -15.11 2.98
CA PRO A 62 -9.58 -15.97 2.19
C PRO A 62 -10.70 -15.17 1.53
N GLU A 63 -10.91 -15.39 0.23
CA GLU A 63 -11.95 -14.76 -0.57
C GLU A 63 -12.67 -15.81 -1.41
N ILE A 64 -13.96 -15.64 -1.59
CA ILE A 64 -14.80 -16.44 -2.50
C ILE A 64 -15.76 -15.52 -3.24
N GLY A 65 -16.09 -15.85 -4.47
CA GLY A 65 -16.94 -14.99 -5.26
C GLY A 65 -17.47 -15.64 -6.53
N LEU A 66 -18.15 -14.84 -7.32
CA LEU A 66 -18.71 -15.23 -8.60
C LEU A 66 -18.22 -14.28 -9.69
N GLY A 67 -17.77 -14.85 -10.80
CA GLY A 67 -17.47 -14.16 -12.04
C GLY A 67 -18.56 -14.40 -13.07
N TRP A 68 -18.91 -13.40 -13.88
CA TRP A 68 -19.89 -13.53 -14.95
C TRP A 68 -19.68 -12.56 -16.10
N GLY A 69 -20.20 -12.90 -17.25
CA GLY A 69 -20.18 -12.04 -18.44
C GLY A 69 -18.77 -11.66 -18.88
N TYR A 70 -18.61 -10.41 -19.29
CA TYR A 70 -17.35 -9.90 -19.83
C TYR A 70 -16.51 -9.19 -18.73
N GLY A 71 -16.08 -9.96 -17.73
CA GLY A 71 -15.14 -9.45 -16.70
C GLY A 71 -15.79 -8.87 -15.43
N HIS A 72 -17.05 -9.19 -15.15
CA HIS A 72 -17.70 -8.83 -13.89
C HIS A 72 -17.39 -9.85 -12.80
N SER A 73 -17.22 -9.39 -11.59
CA SER A 73 -17.03 -10.23 -10.40
C SER A 73 -17.65 -9.61 -9.14
N LEU A 74 -18.05 -10.46 -8.22
CA LEU A 74 -18.44 -10.09 -6.87
C LEU A 74 -17.68 -11.00 -5.91
N MET A 75 -16.87 -10.40 -5.03
CA MET A 75 -16.01 -11.11 -4.09
C MET A 75 -16.41 -10.80 -2.65
N LEU A 76 -16.36 -11.82 -1.80
CA LEU A 76 -16.54 -11.74 -0.36
C LEU A 76 -15.40 -12.46 0.34
N GLY A 77 -14.92 -11.90 1.43
CA GLY A 77 -13.81 -12.47 2.19
C GLY A 77 -13.56 -11.73 3.49
N THR A 78 -12.41 -11.96 4.04
CA THR A 78 -11.97 -11.29 5.26
C THR A 78 -10.45 -11.20 5.33
N THR A 79 -9.94 -10.14 5.92
CA THR A 79 -8.54 -10.03 6.35
C THR A 79 -8.47 -10.40 7.82
N ILE A 80 -7.61 -11.33 8.18
CA ILE A 80 -7.40 -11.80 9.54
C ILE A 80 -5.94 -11.54 9.92
N PRO A 81 -5.62 -10.41 10.57
CA PRO A 81 -4.28 -10.15 11.08
C PRO A 81 -4.00 -10.99 12.32
N ALA A 82 -2.75 -11.43 12.48
CA ALA A 82 -2.28 -12.18 13.65
C ALA A 82 -0.89 -11.68 14.04
N ASP A 83 -0.79 -11.04 15.21
CA ASP A 83 0.47 -10.53 15.75
C ASP A 83 1.01 -11.52 16.79
N MET A 84 2.12 -12.16 16.46
CA MET A 84 2.74 -13.18 17.30
C MET A 84 3.34 -12.54 18.57
N GLY A 85 3.05 -13.13 19.72
CA GLY A 85 3.51 -12.63 21.02
C GLY A 85 2.68 -11.49 21.61
N SER A 86 1.63 -11.03 20.92
CA SER A 86 0.69 -10.05 21.49
C SER A 86 -0.30 -10.70 22.47
N GLU A 87 -0.88 -9.91 23.37
CA GLU A 87 -1.95 -10.38 24.28
C GLU A 87 -3.18 -10.87 23.50
N ASN A 88 -3.45 -10.25 22.34
CA ASN A 88 -4.51 -10.63 21.42
C ASN A 88 -3.88 -11.14 20.10
N PHE A 89 -3.53 -12.43 20.07
CA PHE A 89 -2.87 -13.05 18.92
C PHE A 89 -3.62 -12.82 17.60
N MET A 90 -4.93 -12.96 17.59
CA MET A 90 -5.75 -12.63 16.43
C MET A 90 -6.31 -11.22 16.59
N GLY A 91 -5.94 -10.33 15.67
CA GLY A 91 -6.53 -9.01 15.57
C GLY A 91 -8.00 -9.06 15.08
N ASN A 92 -8.64 -7.91 15.01
CA ASN A 92 -10.01 -7.83 14.53
C ASN A 92 -10.07 -8.14 13.03
N PRO A 93 -10.84 -9.16 12.61
CA PRO A 93 -11.06 -9.42 11.19
C PRO A 93 -11.71 -8.22 10.51
N GLU A 94 -11.20 -7.85 9.34
CA GLU A 94 -11.79 -6.82 8.48
C GLU A 94 -12.51 -7.49 7.30
N LEU A 95 -13.69 -6.98 6.94
CA LEU A 95 -14.46 -7.49 5.82
C LEU A 95 -13.77 -7.16 4.50
N ILE A 96 -13.77 -8.11 3.58
CA ILE A 96 -13.52 -7.90 2.16
C ILE A 96 -14.87 -8.12 1.44
N ALA A 97 -15.34 -7.13 0.71
CA ALA A 97 -16.57 -7.23 -0.04
C ALA A 97 -16.54 -6.22 -1.19
N TYR A 98 -16.36 -6.68 -2.42
CA TYR A 98 -16.26 -5.77 -3.54
C TYR A 98 -16.85 -6.33 -4.82
N TYR A 99 -17.33 -5.42 -5.64
CA TYR A 99 -17.62 -5.63 -7.05
C TYR A 99 -16.40 -5.24 -7.88
N GLY A 100 -16.02 -6.09 -8.83
CA GLY A 100 -14.97 -5.86 -9.81
C GLY A 100 -15.51 -5.90 -11.22
N TYR A 101 -14.98 -5.05 -12.09
CA TYR A 101 -15.13 -5.13 -13.52
C TYR A 101 -13.75 -5.02 -14.17
N GLU A 102 -13.37 -5.99 -14.97
CA GLU A 102 -12.11 -6.05 -15.71
C GLU A 102 -12.38 -6.29 -17.19
N GLY A 103 -12.50 -5.19 -17.93
CA GLY A 103 -12.58 -5.21 -19.41
C GLY A 103 -11.18 -5.15 -20.03
N ASN A 104 -11.11 -5.18 -21.37
CA ASN A 104 -9.84 -5.17 -22.11
C ASN A 104 -8.97 -3.94 -21.84
N THR A 105 -9.56 -2.80 -21.52
CA THR A 105 -8.85 -1.53 -21.28
C THR A 105 -9.35 -0.77 -20.07
N PHE A 106 -10.56 -1.02 -19.63
CA PHE A 106 -11.18 -0.34 -18.51
C PHE A 106 -11.43 -1.32 -17.37
N GLY A 107 -11.04 -0.92 -16.16
CA GLY A 107 -11.29 -1.62 -14.91
C GLY A 107 -11.96 -0.71 -13.90
N ALA A 108 -12.84 -1.27 -13.08
CA ALA A 108 -13.45 -0.60 -11.94
C ALA A 108 -13.59 -1.56 -10.78
N THR A 109 -13.32 -1.10 -9.56
CA THR A 109 -13.52 -1.86 -8.33
C THR A 109 -14.21 -0.99 -7.31
N LEU A 110 -15.24 -1.51 -6.64
CA LEU A 110 -16.07 -0.79 -5.67
C LEU A 110 -16.29 -1.64 -4.44
N GLY A 111 -16.01 -1.11 -3.26
CA GLY A 111 -16.20 -1.77 -1.97
C GLY A 111 -14.92 -1.84 -1.14
N LEU A 112 -14.74 -2.95 -0.40
CA LEU A 112 -13.56 -3.22 0.41
C LEU A 112 -12.70 -4.27 -0.32
N PHE A 113 -11.64 -3.83 -0.97
CA PHE A 113 -10.86 -4.66 -1.89
C PHE A 113 -9.37 -4.64 -1.58
N PRO A 114 -8.61 -5.67 -2.02
CA PRO A 114 -7.15 -5.74 -1.82
C PRO A 114 -6.41 -4.56 -2.46
N ARG A 115 -5.45 -3.97 -1.73
CA ARG A 115 -4.62 -2.84 -2.18
C ARG A 115 -3.71 -3.19 -3.35
N GLU A 116 -3.40 -4.46 -3.54
CA GLU A 116 -2.63 -4.99 -4.67
C GLU A 116 -3.29 -4.74 -6.04
N ARG A 117 -4.58 -4.38 -6.07
CA ARG A 117 -5.27 -3.96 -7.30
C ARG A 117 -4.79 -2.60 -7.84
N LEU A 118 -4.11 -1.79 -7.01
CA LEU A 118 -3.47 -0.55 -7.46
C LEU A 118 -2.29 -0.86 -8.38
N LYS A 119 -2.21 -0.17 -9.52
CA LYS A 119 -1.13 -0.30 -10.51
C LYS A 119 0.00 0.72 -10.30
N GLY A 120 -0.28 1.82 -9.59
CA GLY A 120 0.65 2.93 -9.37
C GLY A 120 1.91 2.52 -8.61
N ARG A 121 3.01 3.18 -8.94
CA ARG A 121 4.29 3.05 -8.22
C ARG A 121 4.29 3.99 -7.00
N TYR A 122 3.58 3.59 -5.97
CA TYR A 122 3.63 4.30 -4.69
C TYR A 122 4.94 3.94 -3.97
N SER A 123 5.95 4.83 -4.03
CA SER A 123 7.25 4.61 -3.38
C SER A 123 7.12 4.56 -1.85
N TYR A 124 8.23 4.33 -1.16
CA TYR A 124 8.28 4.32 0.31
C TYR A 124 7.90 5.67 0.93
N ALA A 125 7.96 6.77 0.18
CA ALA A 125 7.47 8.06 0.62
C ALA A 125 5.94 8.09 0.78
N PHE A 126 5.21 7.30 -0.03
CA PHE A 126 3.74 7.20 0.02
C PHE A 126 3.26 6.14 1.01
N PHE A 127 3.80 4.93 0.93
CA PHE A 127 3.38 3.79 1.76
C PHE A 127 4.60 3.01 2.25
N SER A 128 4.76 2.96 3.56
CA SER A 128 5.76 2.10 4.21
C SER A 128 5.37 0.62 4.07
N ASP A 129 6.35 -0.25 4.23
CA ASP A 129 6.09 -1.70 4.26
C ASP A 129 5.16 -2.10 5.41
N ALA A 130 5.29 -1.46 6.57
CA ALA A 130 4.40 -1.70 7.71
C ALA A 130 2.95 -1.28 7.39
N TYR A 131 2.76 -0.12 6.77
CA TYR A 131 1.42 0.33 6.36
C TYR A 131 0.79 -0.66 5.37
N ARG A 132 1.52 -1.13 4.37
CA ARG A 132 1.02 -2.12 3.40
C ARG A 132 0.62 -3.44 4.07
N PHE A 133 1.38 -3.87 5.07
CA PHE A 133 1.10 -5.10 5.81
C PHE A 133 -0.14 -4.99 6.70
N TYR A 134 -0.27 -3.89 7.46
CA TYR A 134 -1.39 -3.70 8.39
C TYR A 134 -2.66 -3.15 7.74
N LYS A 135 -2.54 -2.51 6.56
CA LYS A 135 -3.65 -1.97 5.78
C LYS A 135 -3.65 -2.52 4.35
N PRO A 136 -3.83 -3.84 4.18
CA PRO A 136 -3.76 -4.50 2.88
C PRO A 136 -5.00 -4.23 2.01
N THR A 137 -6.03 -3.58 2.55
CA THR A 137 -7.29 -3.27 1.86
C THR A 137 -7.43 -1.78 1.57
N VAL A 138 -8.25 -1.47 0.58
CA VAL A 138 -8.78 -0.15 0.25
C VAL A 138 -10.29 -0.19 0.48
N GLU A 139 -10.84 0.81 1.17
CA GLU A 139 -12.26 0.94 1.46
C GLU A 139 -12.87 2.00 0.55
N GLY A 140 -13.39 1.65 -0.64
CA GLY A 140 -13.96 2.68 -1.51
C GLY A 140 -14.05 2.30 -2.97
N MET A 141 -13.33 3.03 -3.84
CA MET A 141 -13.40 2.85 -5.28
C MET A 141 -12.04 2.97 -5.96
N LEU A 142 -11.92 2.27 -7.09
CA LEU A 142 -10.77 2.34 -7.99
C LEU A 142 -11.28 2.26 -9.43
N VAL A 143 -10.82 3.17 -10.27
CA VAL A 143 -11.07 3.17 -11.72
C VAL A 143 -9.74 3.19 -12.43
N GLN A 144 -9.59 2.32 -13.42
CA GLN A 144 -8.36 2.15 -14.17
C GLN A 144 -8.65 2.13 -15.66
N TYR A 145 -7.80 2.80 -16.42
CA TYR A 145 -7.74 2.65 -17.86
C TYR A 145 -6.32 2.24 -18.24
N ALA A 146 -6.17 1.05 -18.82
CA ALA A 146 -4.86 0.47 -19.10
C ALA A 146 -4.80 -0.08 -20.54
N LYS A 147 -3.65 0.16 -21.16
CA LYS A 147 -3.21 -0.45 -22.42
C LYS A 147 -1.85 -1.10 -22.21
N PRO A 148 -1.36 -1.95 -23.12
CA PRO A 148 -0.07 -2.62 -22.94
C PRO A 148 1.11 -1.69 -22.65
N SER A 149 1.08 -0.44 -23.14
CA SER A 149 2.17 0.53 -23.01
C SER A 149 1.91 1.66 -22.02
N TRP A 150 0.72 1.80 -21.44
CA TRP A 150 0.41 2.85 -20.48
C TRP A 150 -0.85 2.57 -19.69
N PHE A 151 -0.95 3.16 -18.51
CA PHE A 151 -2.16 3.17 -17.70
C PHE A 151 -2.35 4.51 -16.99
N VAL A 152 -3.59 4.74 -16.58
CA VAL A 152 -3.96 5.73 -15.56
C VAL A 152 -4.91 5.10 -14.58
N GLU A 153 -4.85 5.53 -13.32
CA GLU A 153 -5.78 5.11 -12.28
C GLU A 153 -6.17 6.25 -11.37
N LEU A 154 -7.40 6.17 -10.87
CA LEU A 154 -7.94 7.04 -9.85
C LEU A 154 -8.64 6.18 -8.81
N GLY A 155 -8.30 6.36 -7.55
CA GLY A 155 -8.91 5.67 -6.42
C GLY A 155 -9.30 6.61 -5.30
N CYS A 156 -10.18 6.12 -4.44
CA CYS A 156 -10.53 6.75 -3.18
C CYS A 156 -10.55 5.67 -2.10
N ASP A 157 -9.79 5.90 -1.04
CA ASP A 157 -9.72 5.05 0.16
C ASP A 157 -10.35 5.81 1.33
N TRP A 158 -11.48 5.33 1.84
CA TRP A 158 -12.23 5.99 2.91
C TRP A 158 -11.77 5.48 4.26
N ASN A 159 -10.82 6.19 4.86
CA ASN A 159 -10.10 5.75 6.07
C ASN A 159 -10.87 6.01 7.37
N GLY A 160 -11.88 6.85 7.38
CA GLY A 160 -12.65 7.15 8.60
C GLY A 160 -13.97 7.85 8.34
N LEU A 161 -15.05 7.29 8.89
CA LEU A 161 -16.36 7.94 8.93
C LEU A 161 -16.44 8.82 10.17
N ARG A 162 -16.84 10.08 9.99
CA ARG A 162 -17.02 11.06 11.06
C ARG A 162 -17.97 10.56 12.14
N SER A 163 -17.56 10.66 13.38
CA SER A 163 -18.37 10.38 14.56
C SER A 163 -17.94 11.25 15.76
N LYS A 164 -18.48 11.00 16.96
CA LYS A 164 -18.09 11.71 18.17
C LYS A 164 -16.59 11.63 18.46
N THR A 165 -15.97 10.47 18.21
CA THR A 165 -14.56 10.21 18.57
C THR A 165 -13.67 9.93 17.34
N ARG A 166 -14.28 9.61 16.18
CA ARG A 166 -13.54 9.31 14.94
C ARG A 166 -13.57 10.52 14.02
N ARG A 167 -12.42 10.88 13.48
CA ARG A 167 -12.28 11.93 12.47
C ARG A 167 -12.73 11.40 11.10
N GLU A 168 -13.28 12.28 10.27
CA GLU A 168 -13.46 11.98 8.86
C GLU A 168 -12.09 11.96 8.17
N MET A 169 -11.79 10.88 7.47
CA MET A 169 -10.53 10.72 6.77
C MET A 169 -10.75 9.96 5.46
N PHE A 170 -10.17 10.45 4.39
CA PHE A 170 -10.11 9.72 3.13
C PHE A 170 -8.83 10.07 2.36
N THR A 171 -8.42 9.18 1.48
CA THR A 171 -7.25 9.36 0.62
C THR A 171 -7.66 9.20 -0.83
N ILE A 172 -7.46 10.24 -1.63
CA ILE A 172 -7.54 10.13 -3.08
C ILE A 172 -6.19 9.62 -3.58
N LEU A 173 -6.23 8.63 -4.47
CA LEU A 173 -5.08 7.96 -5.07
C LEU A 173 -5.12 8.23 -6.57
N PHE A 174 -4.00 8.69 -7.14
CA PHE A 174 -3.91 8.99 -8.55
C PHE A 174 -2.54 8.56 -9.07
N ALA A 175 -2.51 7.75 -10.15
CA ALA A 175 -1.26 7.33 -10.76
C ALA A 175 -1.41 7.09 -12.26
N GLY A 176 -0.29 7.16 -12.96
CA GLY A 176 -0.21 6.79 -14.37
C GLY A 176 1.24 6.57 -14.77
N GLU A 177 1.43 5.66 -15.72
CA GLU A 177 2.75 5.35 -16.28
C GLU A 177 2.62 5.05 -17.77
N ALA A 178 3.59 5.50 -18.54
CA ALA A 178 3.76 5.13 -19.94
C ALA A 178 5.14 4.50 -20.15
N ARG A 179 5.21 3.46 -20.99
CA ARG A 179 6.43 2.69 -21.29
C ARG A 179 6.69 2.67 -22.79
N LYS A 180 7.95 2.82 -23.17
CA LYS A 180 8.40 2.66 -24.55
C LYS A 180 9.77 1.98 -24.54
N SER A 181 9.85 0.77 -25.08
CA SER A 181 11.06 -0.04 -25.05
C SER A 181 11.54 -0.24 -23.60
N PHE A 182 12.72 0.19 -23.24
CA PHE A 182 13.30 0.11 -21.91
C PHE A 182 13.07 1.37 -21.06
N SER A 183 12.48 2.41 -21.59
CA SER A 183 12.20 3.64 -20.85
C SER A 183 10.75 3.69 -20.37
N TYR A 184 10.54 4.31 -19.21
CA TYR A 184 9.22 4.62 -18.69
C TYR A 184 9.20 5.99 -18.00
N ALA A 185 8.03 6.59 -17.99
CA ALA A 185 7.76 7.83 -17.27
C ALA A 185 6.36 7.77 -16.67
N GLY A 186 6.19 8.39 -15.52
CA GLY A 186 4.90 8.38 -14.85
C GLY A 186 4.81 9.38 -13.72
N TYR A 187 3.69 9.30 -13.04
CA TYR A 187 3.40 10.09 -11.85
C TYR A 187 2.60 9.26 -10.85
N THR A 188 2.70 9.65 -9.59
CA THR A 188 1.90 9.12 -8.49
C THR A 188 1.54 10.27 -7.57
N ALA A 189 0.29 10.34 -7.13
CA ALA A 189 -0.13 11.34 -6.17
C ALA A 189 -1.14 10.75 -5.18
N THR A 190 -1.10 11.27 -3.96
CA THR A 190 -2.10 11.04 -2.92
C THR A 190 -2.54 12.38 -2.33
N LEU A 191 -3.83 12.48 -1.99
CA LEU A 191 -4.36 13.57 -1.20
C LEU A 191 -5.12 12.97 -0.03
N HIS A 192 -4.51 13.00 1.15
CA HIS A 192 -5.13 12.57 2.40
C HIS A 192 -5.82 13.74 3.09
N HIS A 193 -7.14 13.65 3.18
CA HIS A 193 -7.97 14.60 3.90
C HIS A 193 -8.20 14.09 5.33
N HIS A 194 -7.68 14.82 6.31
CA HIS A 194 -7.83 14.52 7.73
C HIS A 194 -8.67 15.63 8.36
N ALA A 195 -9.97 15.38 8.51
CA ALA A 195 -10.94 16.36 8.97
C ALA A 195 -11.23 16.25 10.48
N ALA A 196 -12.23 17.00 10.92
CA ALA A 196 -12.68 17.04 12.31
C ALA A 196 -13.52 15.80 12.70
N SER A 197 -13.62 15.53 14.00
CA SER A 197 -14.71 14.74 14.60
C SER A 197 -15.83 15.67 15.08
N ASP A 198 -16.87 15.11 15.72
CA ASP A 198 -17.92 15.94 16.33
C ASP A 198 -17.43 16.71 17.56
N THR A 199 -16.36 16.23 18.21
CA THR A 199 -15.80 16.83 19.45
C THR A 199 -14.45 17.49 19.25
N ALA A 200 -13.70 17.17 18.18
CA ALA A 200 -12.38 17.72 17.91
C ALA A 200 -12.35 18.43 16.56
N GLY A 201 -12.11 19.74 16.57
CA GLY A 201 -11.96 20.56 15.36
C GLY A 201 -10.58 20.38 14.71
N GLY A 202 -10.44 20.99 13.53
CA GLY A 202 -9.21 21.03 12.74
C GLY A 202 -9.30 20.16 11.48
N VAL A 203 -8.77 20.71 10.39
CA VAL A 203 -8.70 20.03 9.09
C VAL A 203 -7.27 20.16 8.56
N VAL A 204 -6.70 19.05 8.16
CA VAL A 204 -5.41 18.99 7.49
C VAL A 204 -5.58 18.34 6.13
N ASP A 205 -5.13 19.04 5.10
CA ASP A 205 -4.97 18.48 3.77
C ASP A 205 -3.51 18.09 3.60
N ASN A 206 -3.26 16.82 3.40
CA ASN A 206 -1.91 16.26 3.26
C ASN A 206 -1.77 15.61 1.87
N GLY A 207 -1.17 16.35 0.94
CA GLY A 207 -0.90 15.90 -0.41
C GLY A 207 0.55 15.45 -0.56
N LEU A 208 0.77 14.41 -1.36
CA LEU A 208 2.09 13.99 -1.82
C LEU A 208 2.00 13.62 -3.29
N ALA A 209 2.88 14.16 -4.12
CA ALA A 209 2.96 13.88 -5.54
C ALA A 209 4.41 13.54 -5.94
N SER A 210 4.57 12.63 -6.88
CA SER A 210 5.85 12.27 -7.49
C SER A 210 5.69 12.21 -9.00
N ALA A 211 6.65 12.80 -9.71
CA ALA A 211 6.80 12.63 -11.14
C ALA A 211 8.17 11.97 -11.40
N TYR A 212 8.18 10.89 -12.16
CA TYR A 212 9.38 10.08 -12.35
C TYR A 212 9.64 9.68 -13.79
N VAL A 213 10.91 9.43 -14.06
CA VAL A 213 11.38 8.80 -15.30
C VAL A 213 12.35 7.68 -14.95
N GLY A 214 12.35 6.62 -15.76
CA GLY A 214 13.21 5.48 -15.46
C GLY A 214 13.57 4.66 -16.69
N LEU A 215 14.52 3.77 -16.47
CA LEU A 215 15.02 2.78 -17.42
C LEU A 215 14.86 1.39 -16.81
N ASP A 216 14.28 0.47 -17.56
CA ASP A 216 14.25 -0.95 -17.25
C ASP A 216 15.09 -1.68 -18.30
N LEU A 217 16.33 -1.98 -17.92
CA LEU A 217 17.32 -2.59 -18.79
C LEU A 217 17.37 -4.12 -18.66
N SER A 218 16.42 -4.70 -17.92
CA SER A 218 16.37 -6.14 -17.63
C SER A 218 16.30 -7.01 -18.88
N SER A 219 15.73 -6.50 -19.97
CA SER A 219 15.67 -7.22 -21.26
C SER A 219 17.01 -7.36 -21.99
N LEU A 220 18.04 -6.60 -21.59
CA LEU A 220 19.36 -6.65 -22.21
C LEU A 220 20.20 -7.83 -21.73
N TRP A 221 19.87 -8.43 -20.61
CA TRP A 221 20.60 -9.55 -20.01
C TRP A 221 19.65 -10.68 -19.58
N ARG A 222 20.09 -11.91 -19.78
CA ARG A 222 19.25 -13.07 -19.50
C ARG A 222 18.99 -13.32 -18.01
N ASP A 223 19.97 -13.03 -17.17
CA ASP A 223 19.95 -13.37 -15.73
C ASP A 223 20.11 -12.14 -14.82
N VAL A 224 19.96 -10.93 -15.37
CA VAL A 224 20.11 -9.69 -14.60
C VAL A 224 18.91 -8.79 -14.83
N GLU A 225 18.26 -8.41 -13.76
CA GLU A 225 17.30 -7.31 -13.75
C GLU A 225 18.04 -6.05 -13.33
N LEU A 226 17.88 -4.99 -14.11
CA LEU A 226 18.48 -3.68 -13.82
C LEU A 226 17.47 -2.59 -14.09
N ARG A 227 17.09 -1.86 -13.05
CA ARG A 227 16.21 -0.69 -13.15
C ARG A 227 16.83 0.50 -12.46
N PHE A 228 16.68 1.66 -13.09
CA PHE A 228 17.05 2.95 -12.55
C PHE A 228 15.89 3.92 -12.71
N GLN A 229 15.58 4.71 -11.67
CA GLN A 229 14.52 5.71 -11.68
C GLN A 229 14.99 6.97 -10.98
N GLY A 230 14.68 8.12 -11.57
CA GLY A 230 14.75 9.41 -10.90
C GLY A 230 13.36 10.02 -10.78
N ALA A 231 13.06 10.59 -9.63
CA ALA A 231 11.78 11.22 -9.34
C ALA A 231 11.95 12.58 -8.65
N TRP A 232 11.05 13.50 -8.94
CA TRP A 232 10.80 14.67 -8.12
C TRP A 232 9.59 14.40 -7.25
N VAL A 233 9.70 14.71 -5.95
CA VAL A 233 8.66 14.49 -4.96
C VAL A 233 8.26 15.83 -4.35
N GLN A 234 6.96 16.12 -4.32
CA GLN A 234 6.40 17.33 -3.77
C GLN A 234 5.32 16.99 -2.75
N ALA A 235 5.45 17.47 -1.52
CA ALA A 235 4.37 17.44 -0.56
C ALA A 235 3.63 18.79 -0.54
N TYR A 236 2.36 18.75 -0.18
CA TYR A 236 1.49 19.89 0.10
C TYR A 236 0.76 19.63 1.40
N GLN A 237 0.94 20.48 2.40
CA GLN A 237 0.32 20.32 3.70
C GLN A 237 -0.26 21.63 4.18
N ASN A 238 -1.52 21.57 4.59
CA ASN A 238 -2.22 22.73 5.10
C ASN A 238 -3.01 22.36 6.37
N ASP A 239 -2.43 22.61 7.52
CA ASP A 239 -3.18 22.59 8.78
C ASP A 239 -3.92 23.92 8.93
N ARG A 240 -5.20 23.90 8.57
CA ARG A 240 -6.03 25.10 8.50
C ARG A 240 -6.24 25.77 9.86
N LYS A 241 -6.04 25.04 10.96
CA LYS A 241 -6.24 25.56 12.33
C LYS A 241 -4.96 26.09 12.97
N HIS A 242 -3.82 25.41 12.78
CA HIS A 242 -2.61 25.71 13.53
C HIS A 242 -1.56 26.46 12.70
N ILE A 243 -1.48 26.21 11.41
CA ILE A 243 -0.47 26.80 10.54
C ILE A 243 -1.07 27.91 9.66
N GLY A 244 -2.26 27.67 9.08
CA GLY A 244 -2.99 28.66 8.28
C GLY A 244 -2.41 28.95 6.89
N THR A 245 -1.15 28.61 6.65
CA THR A 245 -0.47 28.73 5.34
C THR A 245 0.02 27.37 4.87
N PRO A 246 -0.14 27.04 3.58
CA PRO A 246 0.37 25.78 3.05
C PRO A 246 1.89 25.66 3.18
N VAL A 247 2.36 24.49 3.59
CA VAL A 247 3.78 24.11 3.57
C VAL A 247 3.98 23.16 2.41
N MET A 248 5.00 23.41 1.59
CA MET A 248 5.23 22.71 0.32
C MET A 248 6.66 22.14 0.23
N PRO A 249 7.05 21.20 1.12
CA PRO A 249 8.38 20.59 1.07
C PRO A 249 8.52 19.72 -0.18
N ASN A 250 9.74 19.67 -0.72
CA ASN A 250 10.03 18.90 -1.92
C ASN A 250 11.43 18.30 -1.91
N GLY A 251 11.68 17.39 -2.85
CA GLY A 251 12.99 16.78 -3.02
C GLY A 251 13.06 15.87 -4.23
N TYR A 252 14.20 15.23 -4.36
CA TYR A 252 14.50 14.30 -5.44
C TYR A 252 14.73 12.90 -4.86
N GLU A 253 14.18 11.89 -5.50
CA GLU A 253 14.38 10.49 -5.17
C GLU A 253 15.08 9.79 -6.34
N LEU A 254 16.09 8.98 -6.04
CA LEU A 254 16.75 8.11 -7.01
C LEU A 254 16.60 6.67 -6.52
N GLU A 255 16.14 5.79 -7.39
CA GLU A 255 16.05 4.36 -7.12
C GLU A 255 16.93 3.58 -8.10
N LEU A 256 17.75 2.68 -7.56
CA LEU A 256 18.49 1.67 -8.30
C LEU A 256 18.07 0.29 -7.80
N ALA A 257 17.64 -0.57 -8.69
CA ALA A 257 17.35 -1.97 -8.40
C ALA A 257 18.17 -2.88 -9.32
N ILE A 258 18.94 -3.78 -8.71
CA ILE A 258 19.73 -4.78 -9.41
C ILE A 258 19.38 -6.14 -8.81
N ARG A 259 19.07 -7.11 -9.65
CA ARG A 259 18.88 -8.50 -9.24
C ARG A 259 19.60 -9.42 -10.21
N ARG A 260 20.31 -10.37 -9.68
CA ARG A 260 20.89 -11.46 -10.48
C ARG A 260 20.46 -12.77 -9.87
N ARG A 261 19.64 -13.53 -10.59
CA ARG A 261 18.99 -14.76 -10.10
C ARG A 261 18.21 -14.48 -8.81
N ASP A 262 18.68 -15.06 -7.69
CA ASP A 262 17.98 -15.02 -6.41
C ASP A 262 18.48 -13.91 -5.47
N VAL A 263 19.57 -13.22 -5.83
CA VAL A 263 20.13 -12.15 -5.00
C VAL A 263 19.99 -10.81 -5.67
N GLY A 264 19.68 -9.79 -4.89
CA GLY A 264 19.58 -8.44 -5.41
C GLY A 264 19.89 -7.35 -4.40
N LEU A 265 19.91 -6.16 -4.93
CA LEU A 265 20.13 -4.91 -4.21
C LEU A 265 19.09 -3.90 -4.69
N ARG A 266 18.48 -3.19 -3.75
CA ARG A 266 17.69 -1.99 -4.04
C ARG A 266 18.25 -0.85 -3.20
N ASN A 267 18.52 0.26 -3.85
CA ASN A 267 18.92 1.49 -3.16
C ASN A 267 17.93 2.60 -3.51
N THR A 268 17.38 3.24 -2.49
CA THR A 268 16.55 4.44 -2.62
C THR A 268 17.29 5.58 -1.91
N PHE A 269 17.60 6.63 -2.63
CA PHE A 269 18.23 7.82 -2.12
C PHE A 269 17.29 9.01 -2.29
N TYR A 270 17.03 9.71 -1.21
CA TYR A 270 16.24 10.95 -1.19
C TYR A 270 17.13 12.13 -0.77
N LYS A 271 16.95 13.26 -1.45
CA LYS A 271 17.56 14.54 -1.09
C LYS A 271 16.53 15.65 -1.22
N GLY A 272 16.26 16.36 -0.12
CA GLY A 272 15.27 17.44 -0.11
C GLY A 272 14.89 17.88 1.29
N ASP A 273 13.70 18.45 1.38
CA ASP A 273 13.08 18.91 2.62
C ASP A 273 12.46 17.74 3.42
N ASP A 274 12.14 17.97 4.69
CA ASP A 274 11.29 17.05 5.47
C ASP A 274 9.91 16.94 4.80
N LEU A 275 9.56 15.75 4.29
CA LEU A 275 8.27 15.51 3.65
C LEU A 275 7.11 15.37 4.66
N MET A 276 7.40 15.34 5.96
CA MET A 276 6.41 15.13 7.02
C MET A 276 6.46 16.24 8.10
N PRO A 277 6.41 17.53 7.72
CA PRO A 277 6.66 18.64 8.64
C PRO A 277 5.63 18.77 9.76
N CYS A 278 4.41 18.22 9.57
CA CYS A 278 3.36 18.22 10.59
C CYS A 278 3.41 17.01 11.54
N TRP A 279 4.42 16.15 11.44
CA TRP A 279 4.49 14.90 12.25
C TRP A 279 4.29 15.14 13.74
N ASN A 280 5.00 16.11 14.30
CA ASN A 280 4.95 16.45 15.73
C ASN A 280 3.88 17.51 16.07
N THR A 281 3.05 17.93 15.09
CA THR A 281 2.01 18.94 15.32
C THR A 281 0.88 18.33 16.15
N PRO A 282 0.48 18.95 17.27
CA PRO A 282 -0.63 18.48 18.10
C PRO A 282 -1.94 18.42 17.31
N CYS A 283 -2.65 17.31 17.36
CA CYS A 283 -3.95 17.12 16.72
C CYS A 283 -5.12 16.86 17.69
N GLY A 284 -4.83 16.77 18.97
CA GLY A 284 -5.79 16.55 20.06
C GLY A 284 -5.07 16.47 21.41
N GLU A 285 -5.75 16.12 22.47
CA GLU A 285 -5.23 16.03 23.83
C GLU A 285 -4.05 15.05 23.93
N GLY A 286 -2.83 15.57 23.95
CA GLY A 286 -1.60 14.77 24.06
C GLY A 286 -1.26 13.93 22.83
N VAL A 287 -1.98 14.10 21.72
CA VAL A 287 -1.79 13.34 20.47
C VAL A 287 -1.21 14.24 19.38
N VAL A 288 -0.26 13.73 18.62
CA VAL A 288 0.31 14.37 17.44
C VAL A 288 -0.19 13.68 16.18
N TYR A 289 -0.08 14.34 15.03
CA TYR A 289 -0.52 13.76 13.75
C TYR A 289 0.24 12.46 13.41
N GLY A 290 1.56 12.48 13.42
CA GLY A 290 2.40 11.30 13.21
C GLY A 290 1.90 10.37 12.09
N GLU A 291 1.86 9.09 12.38
CA GLU A 291 1.40 8.04 11.45
C GLU A 291 -0.08 8.18 11.05
N GLY A 292 -0.90 8.90 11.81
CA GLY A 292 -2.30 9.16 11.45
C GLY A 292 -2.47 10.07 10.23
N LEU A 293 -1.44 10.86 9.90
CA LEU A 293 -1.41 11.74 8.74
C LEU A 293 -0.51 11.20 7.62
N TYR A 294 0.54 10.44 7.97
CA TYR A 294 1.57 9.99 7.03
C TYR A 294 1.63 8.47 6.99
N PHE A 295 1.57 7.90 5.80
CA PHE A 295 1.60 6.45 5.57
C PHE A 295 2.95 5.95 5.02
N GLY A 296 3.84 6.89 4.68
CA GLY A 296 5.17 6.61 4.15
C GLY A 296 6.17 6.20 5.23
N GLU A 297 7.37 5.88 4.80
CA GLU A 297 8.48 5.53 5.69
C GLU A 297 8.94 6.77 6.48
N PRO A 298 8.97 6.72 7.82
CA PRO A 298 9.32 7.88 8.67
C PRO A 298 10.68 8.51 8.39
N PHE A 299 11.59 7.79 7.75
CA PHE A 299 12.92 8.30 7.38
C PHE A 299 12.88 9.44 6.35
N TYR A 300 11.75 9.67 5.66
CA TYR A 300 11.54 10.87 4.85
C TYR A 300 11.35 12.15 5.67
N ARG A 301 11.32 12.06 7.00
CA ARG A 301 11.49 13.16 7.95
C ARG A 301 12.99 13.50 8.08
N VAL A 302 13.59 13.88 6.97
CA VAL A 302 15.02 14.18 6.92
C VAL A 302 15.38 15.37 7.82
N GLY A 303 16.49 15.24 8.55
CA GLY A 303 17.01 16.31 9.40
C GLY A 303 17.68 17.43 8.59
N GLU A 304 18.46 18.28 9.27
CA GLU A 304 19.16 19.45 8.67
C GLU A 304 19.99 19.11 7.42
N LYS A 305 20.53 17.91 7.32
CA LYS A 305 21.31 17.48 6.14
C LYS A 305 20.43 17.19 4.94
N GLY A 306 19.12 17.04 5.13
CA GLY A 306 18.14 16.94 4.07
C GLY A 306 18.33 15.73 3.17
N TYR A 307 18.81 14.57 3.65
CA TYR A 307 18.85 13.36 2.85
C TYR A 307 18.58 12.08 3.64
N TYR A 308 18.11 11.09 2.93
CA TYR A 308 17.83 9.75 3.40
C TYR A 308 18.31 8.73 2.37
N ASN A 309 18.95 7.68 2.82
CA ASN A 309 19.34 6.55 1.99
C ASN A 309 18.85 5.25 2.59
N ARG A 310 18.18 4.43 1.79
CA ARG A 310 17.72 3.10 2.11
C ARG A 310 18.41 2.12 1.17
N LEU A 311 19.32 1.32 1.71
CA LEU A 311 19.98 0.24 0.99
C LEU A 311 19.40 -1.10 1.47
N GLU A 312 18.83 -1.86 0.57
CA GLU A 312 18.31 -3.20 0.81
C GLU A 312 19.14 -4.22 0.03
N LEU A 313 19.72 -5.17 0.74
CA LEU A 313 20.30 -6.38 0.19
C LEU A 313 19.33 -7.52 0.42
N PHE A 314 18.98 -8.31 -0.59
CA PHE A 314 17.98 -9.35 -0.45
C PHE A 314 18.35 -10.64 -1.17
N TRP A 315 17.82 -11.73 -0.61
CA TRP A 315 17.76 -13.03 -1.23
C TRP A 315 16.28 -13.43 -1.42
N GLU A 316 15.93 -13.75 -2.65
CA GLU A 316 14.57 -14.07 -3.07
C GLU A 316 14.64 -15.25 -4.05
N PRO A 317 14.66 -16.48 -3.52
CA PRO A 317 14.78 -17.68 -4.34
C PRO A 317 13.53 -17.88 -5.21
N LYS A 318 13.72 -18.48 -6.36
CA LYS A 318 12.61 -18.91 -7.19
C LYS A 318 11.88 -20.06 -6.49
N MET A 319 10.63 -19.80 -6.09
CA MET A 319 9.74 -20.77 -5.47
C MET A 319 8.74 -21.33 -6.49
N SER A 320 7.83 -22.18 -6.04
CA SER A 320 6.67 -22.60 -6.83
C SER A 320 5.73 -21.43 -7.12
N GLU A 321 4.87 -21.59 -8.12
CA GLU A 321 3.83 -20.62 -8.43
C GLU A 321 2.98 -20.28 -7.20
N GLY A 322 2.64 -19.02 -7.02
CA GLY A 322 1.89 -18.53 -5.85
C GLY A 322 2.67 -18.48 -4.54
N VAL A 323 3.96 -18.83 -4.51
CA VAL A 323 4.81 -18.77 -3.31
C VAL A 323 5.96 -17.82 -3.55
N SER A 324 6.16 -16.86 -2.65
CA SER A 324 7.33 -15.99 -2.64
C SER A 324 7.95 -15.94 -1.25
N LEU A 325 9.27 -15.99 -1.20
CA LEU A 325 10.07 -15.81 0.01
C LEU A 325 11.12 -14.75 -0.25
N ARG A 326 11.21 -13.76 0.61
CA ARG A 326 12.26 -12.73 0.55
C ARG A 326 12.87 -12.53 1.92
N ILE A 327 14.18 -12.59 1.98
CA ILE A 327 14.98 -12.29 3.17
C ILE A 327 15.84 -11.09 2.85
N SER A 328 15.77 -10.03 3.66
CA SER A 328 16.48 -8.80 3.39
C SER A 328 17.23 -8.27 4.62
N SER A 329 18.35 -7.63 4.35
CA SER A 329 19.04 -6.71 5.25
C SER A 329 18.87 -5.30 4.72
N VAL A 330 18.20 -4.44 5.48
CA VAL A 330 17.89 -3.07 5.09
C VAL A 330 18.67 -2.11 5.98
N HIS A 331 19.35 -1.17 5.35
CA HIS A 331 20.15 -0.17 6.02
C HIS A 331 19.60 1.22 5.73
N HIS A 332 19.29 1.94 6.79
CA HIS A 332 18.77 3.31 6.73
C HIS A 332 19.84 4.28 7.18
N PHE A 333 19.98 5.38 6.48
CA PHE A 333 20.92 6.46 6.83
C PHE A 333 20.30 7.82 6.51
N ASP A 334 20.18 8.70 7.50
CA ASP A 334 19.56 10.02 7.38
C ASP A 334 20.59 11.18 7.30
N GLY A 335 21.86 10.83 7.09
CA GLY A 335 22.96 11.78 7.06
C GLY A 335 23.69 11.97 8.38
N ALA A 336 23.14 11.44 9.46
CA ALA A 336 23.74 11.52 10.80
C ALA A 336 23.66 10.18 11.54
N HIS A 337 22.57 9.44 11.35
CA HIS A 337 22.25 8.23 12.10
C HIS A 337 22.10 7.04 11.16
N TRP A 338 22.50 5.89 11.67
CA TRP A 338 22.40 4.63 10.97
C TRP A 338 21.37 3.74 11.65
N GLY A 339 20.47 3.15 10.86
CA GLY A 339 19.52 2.15 11.29
C GLY A 339 19.69 0.86 10.50
N TRP A 340 19.50 -0.28 11.15
CA TRP A 340 19.54 -1.59 10.53
C TRP A 340 18.23 -2.32 10.76
N GLN A 341 17.76 -3.00 9.70
CA GLN A 341 16.52 -3.75 9.71
C GLN A 341 16.73 -5.09 9.02
N GLN A 342 16.27 -6.16 9.63
CA GLN A 342 16.22 -7.48 9.03
C GLN A 342 14.76 -7.84 8.76
N THR A 343 14.48 -8.28 7.54
CA THR A 343 13.11 -8.68 7.17
C THR A 343 13.07 -10.07 6.58
N VAL A 344 12.03 -10.82 6.94
CA VAL A 344 11.63 -12.05 6.25
C VAL A 344 10.18 -11.91 5.88
N THR A 345 9.87 -12.02 4.60
CA THR A 345 8.50 -12.03 4.08
C THR A 345 8.26 -13.34 3.34
N LEU A 346 7.16 -14.01 3.69
CA LEU A 346 6.67 -15.18 2.97
C LEU A 346 5.24 -14.87 2.54
N SER A 347 4.96 -14.95 1.25
CA SER A 347 3.61 -14.81 0.72
C SER A 347 3.19 -16.09 0.01
N LEU A 348 2.00 -16.55 0.33
CA LEU A 348 1.29 -17.61 -0.39
C LEU A 348 0.05 -16.98 -1.01
N ASN A 349 -0.11 -17.10 -2.31
CA ASN A 349 -1.29 -16.63 -3.04
C ASN A 349 -1.79 -17.77 -3.94
N ILE A 350 -2.91 -18.36 -3.57
CA ILE A 350 -3.51 -19.51 -4.25
C ILE A 350 -4.94 -19.14 -4.62
N GLY A 351 -5.28 -19.26 -5.89
CA GLY A 351 -6.61 -18.88 -6.37
C GLY A 351 -7.09 -19.72 -7.54
N SER A 352 -8.37 -19.54 -7.87
CA SER A 352 -9.04 -20.23 -8.98
C SER A 352 -8.33 -20.04 -10.32
N GLU A 353 -7.67 -18.90 -10.54
CA GLU A 353 -6.94 -18.60 -11.77
C GLU A 353 -5.75 -19.53 -12.01
N MET A 354 -5.12 -20.04 -10.94
CA MET A 354 -3.99 -20.99 -11.04
C MET A 354 -4.40 -22.36 -11.57
N PHE A 355 -5.68 -22.71 -11.45
CA PHE A 355 -6.23 -24.00 -11.85
C PHE A 355 -7.12 -23.90 -13.09
N ALA A 356 -7.27 -22.70 -13.66
CA ALA A 356 -8.01 -22.51 -14.89
C ALA A 356 -7.25 -23.18 -16.04
N PRO A 357 -7.92 -23.95 -16.93
CA PRO A 357 -7.28 -24.52 -18.10
C PRO A 357 -6.74 -23.38 -18.98
N ILE A 358 -5.49 -23.51 -19.44
CA ILE A 358 -4.88 -22.57 -20.39
C ILE A 358 -5.79 -22.52 -21.63
N ARG A 359 -6.45 -21.38 -21.84
CA ARG A 359 -7.35 -21.14 -22.98
C ARG A 359 -6.55 -20.62 -24.19
#